data_f1ecef5092f4c4903e2a750c830057e9
#
_entry.id   f1ecef5092f4c4903e2a750c830057e9
#
_cell.length_a   1.000
_cell.length_b   1.000
_cell.length_c   1.000
_cell.angle_alpha   90.00
_cell.angle_beta   90.00
_cell.angle_gamma   90.00
#
_symmetry.space_group_name_H-M   'P 1'
#
loop_
_entity.id
_entity.type
_entity.pdbx_description
1 polymer ?
#
loop_
_entity_poly.entity_id
_entity_poly.type
_entity_poly.pdbx_seq_one_letter_code
_entity_poly.pdbx_strand_id
1 'polypeptide(L)'
;MKRIRLTPSRRAGLYSRPPLERMMRMHQRLKAGRYPNCRKLADELEVSAKTVQRDIDFMRYRLGLPIEYDQLHFGFYYTEPVASFPNVEISEGELVALYIGQKALAQYKGTSFEAPLSTAFRKISDGLRDTISVTWSDLDSAISF
;
A
#
# COMPACT_ATOMS: atom_id res chain seq x y z
N MET A 1 -11.88 1.24 43.43
CA MET A 1 -11.42 0.51 42.24
C MET A 1 -10.95 1.50 41.18
N LYS A 2 -9.64 1.60 40.96
CA LYS A 2 -9.13 2.48 39.88
C LYS A 2 -9.49 1.85 38.55
N ARG A 3 -10.36 2.48 37.77
CA ARG A 3 -10.60 2.12 36.38
C ARG A 3 -9.29 2.38 35.61
N ILE A 4 -8.64 1.32 35.19
CA ILE A 4 -7.53 1.43 34.25
C ILE A 4 -8.12 1.96 32.95
N ARG A 5 -7.96 3.25 32.71
CA ARG A 5 -8.22 3.80 31.37
C ARG A 5 -7.16 3.21 30.44
N LEU A 6 -7.57 2.24 29.65
CA LEU A 6 -6.73 1.78 28.55
C LEU A 6 -6.50 2.99 27.64
N THR A 7 -5.26 3.45 27.61
CA THR A 7 -4.88 4.55 26.73
C THR A 7 -5.14 4.16 25.27
N PRO A 8 -5.55 5.10 24.42
CA PRO A 8 -5.81 4.80 23.01
C PRO A 8 -4.65 4.06 22.31
N SER A 9 -3.42 4.27 22.75
CA SER A 9 -2.23 3.61 22.19
C SER A 9 -2.19 2.10 22.43
N ARG A 10 -2.76 1.60 23.53
CA ARG A 10 -2.81 0.15 23.79
C ARG A 10 -3.90 -0.54 22.94
N ARG A 11 -5.01 0.12 22.69
CA ARG A 11 -6.05 -0.37 21.76
C ARG A 11 -5.53 -0.38 20.33
N ALA A 12 -4.83 0.67 19.93
CA ALA A 12 -4.19 0.75 18.61
C ALA A 12 -3.17 -0.36 18.40
N GLY A 13 -2.41 -0.78 19.44
CA GLY A 13 -1.43 -1.86 19.35
C GLY A 13 -2.02 -3.24 19.09
N LEU A 14 -3.25 -3.49 19.54
CA LEU A 14 -3.95 -4.77 19.34
C LEU A 14 -4.66 -4.86 17.98
N TYR A 15 -5.05 -3.72 17.39
CA TYR A 15 -5.84 -3.65 16.17
C TYR A 15 -5.24 -2.68 15.15
N SER A 16 -3.94 -2.32 15.30
CA SER A 16 -3.30 -1.40 14.38
C SER A 16 -3.26 -1.99 12.97
N ARG A 17 -3.62 -1.16 12.00
CA ARG A 17 -3.51 -1.52 10.60
C ARG A 17 -2.05 -1.79 10.24
N PRO A 18 -1.78 -2.77 9.37
CA PRO A 18 -0.44 -2.98 8.85
C PRO A 18 0.14 -1.69 8.25
N PRO A 19 1.44 -1.46 8.36
CA PRO A 19 2.07 -0.24 7.83
C PRO A 19 1.75 0.06 6.38
N LEU A 20 1.71 -0.97 5.54
CA LEU A 20 1.37 -0.79 4.11
C LEU A 20 -0.05 -0.26 3.93
N GLU A 21 -1.02 -0.79 4.66
CA GLU A 21 -2.41 -0.32 4.61
C GLU A 21 -2.51 1.14 5.05
N ARG A 22 -1.82 1.52 6.12
CA ARG A 22 -1.78 2.90 6.59
C ARG A 22 -1.22 3.83 5.52
N MET A 23 -0.07 3.48 4.94
CA MET A 23 0.58 4.30 3.92
C MET A 23 -0.26 4.41 2.65
N MET A 24 -0.96 3.36 2.24
CA MET A 24 -1.88 3.42 1.11
C MET A 24 -3.05 4.38 1.37
N ARG A 25 -3.60 4.38 2.58
CA ARG A 25 -4.65 5.34 2.96
C ARG A 25 -4.13 6.77 3.00
N MET A 26 -2.93 6.98 3.52
CA MET A 26 -2.27 8.29 3.50
C MET A 26 -2.06 8.77 2.05
N HIS A 27 -1.61 7.89 1.17
CA HIS A 27 -1.47 8.18 -0.26
C HIS A 27 -2.79 8.66 -0.87
N GLN A 28 -3.89 7.96 -0.59
CA GLN A 28 -5.21 8.36 -1.10
C GLN A 28 -5.61 9.75 -0.61
N ARG A 29 -5.33 10.08 0.65
CA ARG A 29 -5.61 11.40 1.22
C ARG A 29 -4.74 12.49 0.60
N LEU A 30 -3.46 12.22 0.40
CA LEU A 30 -2.54 13.12 -0.30
C LEU A 30 -2.96 13.34 -1.75
N LYS A 31 -3.33 12.28 -2.44
CA LYS A 31 -3.80 12.33 -3.83
C LYS A 31 -5.09 13.13 -3.97
N ALA A 32 -5.97 13.07 -2.98
CA ALA A 32 -7.21 13.84 -2.97
C ALA A 32 -6.99 15.34 -2.77
N GLY A 33 -5.79 15.77 -2.40
CA GLY A 33 -5.43 17.18 -2.26
C GLY A 33 -6.08 17.89 -1.08
N ARG A 34 -6.39 17.17 0.00
CA ARG A 34 -7.09 17.72 1.17
C ARG A 34 -6.18 18.15 2.30
N TYR A 35 -4.88 18.16 2.09
CA TYR A 35 -3.88 18.58 3.08
C TYR A 35 -4.02 17.84 4.43
N PRO A 36 -3.92 16.52 4.46
CA PRO A 36 -3.99 15.78 5.72
C PRO A 36 -2.80 16.15 6.61
N ASN A 37 -3.02 16.22 7.92
CA ASN A 37 -1.96 16.41 8.89
C ASN A 37 -1.82 15.17 9.78
N CYS A 38 -0.74 15.13 10.58
CA CYS A 38 -0.48 13.98 11.45
C CYS A 38 -1.64 13.70 12.41
N ARG A 39 -2.27 14.73 12.96
CA ARG A 39 -3.36 14.59 13.90
C ARG A 39 -4.60 13.97 13.24
N LYS A 40 -5.00 14.48 12.08
CA LYS A 40 -6.15 13.96 11.34
C LYS A 40 -5.92 12.53 10.89
N LEU A 41 -4.73 12.24 10.37
CA LEU A 41 -4.37 10.89 9.96
C LEU A 41 -4.27 9.93 11.14
N ALA A 42 -3.74 10.38 12.26
CA ALA A 42 -3.67 9.59 13.49
C ALA A 42 -5.06 9.18 13.98
N ASP A 43 -5.99 10.12 13.99
CA ASP A 43 -7.38 9.86 14.37
C ASP A 43 -8.07 8.89 13.40
N GLU A 44 -7.92 9.10 12.11
CA GLU A 44 -8.51 8.25 11.06
C GLU A 44 -7.94 6.83 11.08
N LEU A 45 -6.63 6.71 11.25
CA LEU A 45 -5.93 5.42 11.20
C LEU A 45 -5.84 4.73 12.57
N GLU A 46 -6.31 5.38 13.62
CA GLU A 46 -6.30 4.85 14.99
C GLU A 46 -4.88 4.51 15.48
N VAL A 47 -3.92 5.37 15.15
CA VAL A 47 -2.53 5.28 15.58
C VAL A 47 -2.08 6.60 16.19
N SER A 48 -0.86 6.64 16.76
CA SER A 48 -0.30 7.87 17.29
C SER A 48 0.16 8.81 16.17
N ALA A 49 0.19 10.11 16.45
CA ALA A 49 0.75 11.10 15.53
C ALA A 49 2.23 10.80 15.21
N LYS A 50 2.96 10.24 16.16
CA LYS A 50 4.35 9.81 15.97
C LYS A 50 4.47 8.69 14.94
N THR A 51 3.54 7.72 14.97
CA THR A 51 3.47 6.65 13.96
C THR A 51 3.19 7.22 12.57
N VAL A 52 2.25 8.16 12.47
CA VAL A 52 1.95 8.85 11.21
C VAL A 52 3.19 9.57 10.68
N GLN A 53 3.90 10.31 11.52
CA GLN A 53 5.10 11.02 11.11
C GLN A 53 6.18 10.06 10.60
N ARG A 54 6.36 8.92 11.24
CA ARG A 54 7.28 7.87 10.77
C ARG A 54 6.87 7.31 9.42
N ASP A 55 5.59 7.06 9.23
CA ASP A 55 5.07 6.56 7.96
C ASP A 55 5.26 7.60 6.84
N ILE A 56 4.98 8.88 7.10
CA ILE A 56 5.22 9.97 6.16
C ILE A 56 6.70 10.09 5.81
N ASP A 57 7.58 10.02 6.79
CA ASP A 57 9.03 10.07 6.58
C ASP A 57 9.51 8.89 5.73
N PHE A 58 8.99 7.70 5.98
CA PHE A 58 9.29 6.52 5.17
C PHE A 58 8.81 6.70 3.72
N MET A 59 7.60 7.17 3.53
CA MET A 59 7.05 7.46 2.20
C MET A 59 7.90 8.49 1.45
N ARG A 60 8.33 9.53 2.14
CA ARG A 60 9.12 10.62 1.56
C ARG A 60 10.56 10.18 1.24
N TYR A 61 11.25 9.60 2.21
CA TYR A 61 12.70 9.38 2.12
C TYR A 61 13.06 7.99 1.57
N ARG A 62 12.27 6.97 1.87
CA ARG A 62 12.55 5.61 1.42
C ARG A 62 11.83 5.27 0.12
N LEU A 63 10.61 5.70 -0.05
CA LEU A 63 9.84 5.47 -1.26
C LEU A 63 9.98 6.60 -2.29
N GLY A 64 10.61 7.70 -1.92
CA GLY A 64 10.86 8.81 -2.83
C GLY A 64 9.62 9.58 -3.25
N LEU A 65 8.55 9.53 -2.47
CA LEU A 65 7.34 10.28 -2.77
C LEU A 65 7.54 11.78 -2.56
N PRO A 66 7.01 12.63 -3.47
CA PRO A 66 7.19 14.09 -3.41
C PRO A 66 6.23 14.73 -2.40
N ILE A 67 6.43 14.45 -1.11
CA ILE A 67 5.59 14.95 -0.02
C ILE A 67 6.24 16.18 0.61
N GLU A 68 5.48 17.25 0.73
CA GLU A 68 5.87 18.45 1.46
C GLU A 68 4.75 18.87 2.41
N TYR A 69 5.11 19.70 3.40
CA TYR A 69 4.15 20.27 4.34
C TYR A 69 3.82 21.71 3.92
N ASP A 70 2.53 22.01 3.81
CA ASP A 70 2.05 23.36 3.51
C ASP A 70 1.65 24.07 4.81
N GLN A 71 2.35 25.14 5.15
CA GLN A 71 2.07 25.93 6.36
C GLN A 71 0.78 26.73 6.27
N LEU A 72 0.31 27.06 5.07
CA LEU A 72 -0.94 27.79 4.88
C LEU A 72 -2.16 26.90 5.09
N HIS A 73 -2.09 25.66 4.63
CA HIS A 73 -3.16 24.68 4.76
C HIS A 73 -3.00 23.75 5.97
N PHE A 74 -1.88 23.85 6.69
CA PHE A 74 -1.56 23.04 7.87
C PHE A 74 -1.63 21.53 7.59
N GLY A 75 -1.09 21.11 6.47
CA GLY A 75 -1.11 19.72 6.10
C GLY A 75 -0.11 19.35 5.01
N PHE A 76 0.02 18.06 4.80
CA PHE A 76 0.89 17.50 3.77
C PHE A 76 0.23 17.52 2.40
N TYR A 77 1.04 17.57 1.36
CA TYR A 77 0.57 17.52 -0.02
C TYR A 77 1.65 16.92 -0.93
N TYR A 78 1.24 16.43 -2.09
CA TYR A 78 2.17 16.03 -3.14
C TYR A 78 2.55 17.25 -3.99
N THR A 79 3.84 17.49 -4.15
CA THR A 79 4.35 18.62 -4.94
C THR A 79 4.20 18.41 -6.44
N GLU A 80 4.01 17.15 -6.86
CA GLU A 80 3.78 16.76 -8.24
C GLU A 80 2.78 15.60 -8.28
N PRO A 81 2.10 15.36 -9.41
CA PRO A 81 1.14 14.28 -9.52
C PRO A 81 1.79 12.91 -9.25
N VAL A 82 1.14 12.12 -8.39
CA VAL A 82 1.51 10.74 -8.08
C VAL A 82 0.34 9.85 -8.46
N ALA A 83 0.46 9.11 -9.55
CA ALA A 83 -0.61 8.28 -10.07
C ALA A 83 -0.83 7.03 -9.21
N SER A 84 0.23 6.37 -8.80
CA SER A 84 0.19 5.14 -8.02
C SER A 84 1.18 5.17 -6.87
N PHE A 85 0.85 4.46 -5.81
CA PHE A 85 1.78 4.23 -4.71
C PHE A 85 3.01 3.47 -5.24
N PRO A 86 4.25 3.93 -4.94
CA PRO A 86 5.43 3.27 -5.46
C PRO A 86 5.52 1.87 -4.88
N ASN A 87 5.47 0.92 -5.77
CA ASN A 87 5.53 -0.47 -5.43
C ASN A 87 6.95 -0.95 -5.28
N VAL A 88 7.08 -2.11 -4.71
CA VAL A 88 8.32 -2.84 -4.58
C VAL A 88 8.96 -2.99 -5.96
N GLU A 89 10.23 -2.65 -6.08
CA GLU A 89 10.99 -2.98 -7.29
C GLU A 89 11.01 -4.49 -7.47
N ILE A 90 10.55 -4.95 -8.62
CA ILE A 90 10.52 -6.36 -8.96
C ILE A 90 11.53 -6.61 -10.08
N SER A 91 12.40 -7.59 -9.86
CA SER A 91 13.32 -8.09 -10.88
C SER A 91 12.56 -8.90 -11.93
N GLU A 92 13.15 -9.04 -13.11
CA GLU A 92 12.59 -9.90 -14.17
C GLU A 92 12.37 -11.34 -13.70
N GLY A 93 13.28 -11.88 -12.90
CA GLY A 93 13.15 -13.23 -12.33
C GLY A 93 11.99 -13.35 -11.37
N GLU A 94 11.76 -12.34 -10.54
CA GLU A 94 10.63 -12.30 -9.62
C GLU A 94 9.29 -12.17 -10.36
N LEU A 95 9.27 -11.41 -11.46
CA LEU A 95 8.09 -11.29 -12.31
C LEU A 95 7.74 -12.63 -12.96
N VAL A 96 8.72 -13.35 -13.46
CA VAL A 96 8.54 -14.70 -14.02
C VAL A 96 8.04 -15.66 -12.93
N ALA A 97 8.57 -15.59 -11.71
CA ALA A 97 8.11 -16.39 -10.59
C ALA A 97 6.65 -16.13 -10.23
N LEU A 98 6.22 -14.86 -10.23
CA LEU A 98 4.82 -14.50 -10.03
C LEU A 98 3.92 -15.06 -11.14
N TYR A 99 4.36 -15.00 -12.38
CA TYR A 99 3.64 -15.55 -13.51
C TYR A 99 3.47 -17.07 -13.38
N ILE A 100 4.53 -17.79 -13.05
CA ILE A 100 4.48 -19.24 -12.80
C ILE A 100 3.53 -19.56 -11.65
N GLY A 101 3.60 -18.79 -10.57
CA GLY A 101 2.70 -18.92 -9.42
C GLY A 101 1.24 -18.74 -9.83
N GLN A 102 0.93 -17.77 -10.68
CA GLN A 102 -0.41 -17.55 -11.20
C GLN A 102 -0.90 -18.78 -12.00
N LYS A 103 -0.06 -19.35 -12.85
CA LYS A 103 -0.41 -20.57 -13.61
C LYS A 103 -0.63 -21.77 -12.69
N ALA A 104 0.16 -21.91 -11.64
CA ALA A 104 0.00 -22.96 -10.64
C ALA A 104 -1.35 -22.91 -9.90
N LEU A 105 -1.97 -21.71 -9.82
CA LEU A 105 -3.29 -21.56 -9.19
C LEU A 105 -4.41 -22.31 -9.90
N ALA A 106 -4.21 -22.70 -11.15
CA ALA A 106 -5.18 -23.52 -11.88
C ALA A 106 -5.51 -24.84 -11.16
N GLN A 107 -4.59 -25.35 -10.33
CA GLN A 107 -4.80 -26.52 -9.50
C GLN A 107 -5.89 -26.35 -8.43
N TYR A 108 -6.17 -25.11 -8.04
CA TYR A 108 -7.17 -24.76 -7.03
C TYR A 108 -8.54 -24.44 -7.65
N LYS A 109 -8.66 -24.56 -8.97
CA LYS A 109 -9.93 -24.35 -9.68
C LYS A 109 -11.02 -25.27 -9.15
N GLY A 110 -12.17 -24.71 -8.81
CA GLY A 110 -13.29 -25.45 -8.21
C GLY A 110 -13.20 -25.66 -6.70
N THR A 111 -12.14 -25.19 -6.05
CA THR A 111 -12.01 -25.23 -4.59
C THR A 111 -12.43 -23.90 -3.96
N SER A 112 -12.62 -23.91 -2.64
CA SER A 112 -12.92 -22.68 -1.87
C SER A 112 -11.78 -21.66 -1.89
N PHE A 113 -10.57 -22.04 -2.28
CA PHE A 113 -9.40 -21.17 -2.38
C PHE A 113 -9.30 -20.42 -3.72
N GLU A 114 -10.06 -20.82 -4.73
CA GLU A 114 -9.99 -20.23 -6.07
C GLU A 114 -10.26 -18.74 -6.07
N ALA A 115 -11.37 -18.30 -5.50
CA ALA A 115 -11.76 -16.88 -5.51
C ALA A 115 -10.81 -15.99 -4.70
N PRO A 116 -10.42 -16.33 -3.45
CA PRO A 116 -9.45 -15.55 -2.69
C PRO A 116 -8.09 -15.45 -3.38
N LEU A 117 -7.59 -16.54 -3.94
CA LEU A 117 -6.30 -16.56 -4.63
C LEU A 117 -6.32 -15.71 -5.90
N SER A 118 -7.36 -15.85 -6.73
CA SER A 118 -7.53 -15.04 -7.95
C SER A 118 -7.62 -13.54 -7.63
N THR A 119 -8.36 -13.18 -6.57
CA THR A 119 -8.49 -11.81 -6.13
C THR A 119 -7.16 -11.25 -5.63
N ALA A 120 -6.41 -12.00 -4.85
CA ALA A 120 -5.10 -11.60 -4.33
C ALA A 120 -4.10 -11.37 -5.47
N PHE A 121 -4.01 -12.29 -6.41
CA PHE A 121 -3.13 -12.15 -7.58
C PHE A 121 -3.51 -10.98 -8.47
N ARG A 122 -4.80 -10.76 -8.69
CA ARG A 122 -5.27 -9.60 -9.46
C ARG A 122 -4.86 -8.28 -8.81
N LYS A 123 -4.99 -8.16 -7.50
CA LYS A 123 -4.56 -6.97 -6.76
C LYS A 123 -3.06 -6.72 -6.89
N ILE A 124 -2.26 -7.77 -6.81
CA ILE A 124 -0.81 -7.67 -6.99
C ILE A 124 -0.49 -7.27 -8.43
N SER A 125 -1.10 -7.91 -9.42
CA SER A 125 -0.89 -7.63 -10.84
C SER A 125 -1.27 -6.21 -11.23
N ASP A 126 -2.41 -5.72 -10.74
CA ASP A 126 -2.88 -4.35 -11.03
C ASP A 126 -1.93 -3.31 -10.41
N GLY A 127 -1.39 -3.57 -9.22
CA GLY A 127 -0.38 -2.73 -8.60
C GLY A 127 0.95 -2.70 -9.37
N LEU A 128 1.28 -3.75 -10.09
CA LEU A 128 2.52 -3.86 -10.86
C LEU A 128 2.40 -3.29 -12.27
N ARG A 129 1.21 -3.22 -12.85
CA ARG A 129 0.99 -2.74 -14.24
C ARG A 129 1.53 -1.34 -14.47
N ASP A 130 1.41 -0.48 -13.48
CA ASP A 130 1.88 0.91 -13.58
C ASP A 130 3.41 1.03 -13.50
N THR A 131 4.08 -0.01 -13.02
CA THR A 131 5.52 -0.03 -12.77
C THR A 131 6.29 -0.81 -13.84
N ILE A 132 5.63 -1.72 -14.56
CA ILE A 132 6.23 -2.62 -15.53
C ILE A 132 5.51 -2.48 -16.86
N SER A 133 6.25 -2.10 -17.91
CA SER A 133 5.74 -1.98 -19.27
C SER A 133 5.46 -3.33 -19.96
N VAL A 134 5.64 -4.43 -19.24
CA VAL A 134 5.41 -5.78 -19.73
C VAL A 134 4.04 -6.26 -19.31
N THR A 135 3.20 -6.62 -20.25
CA THR A 135 1.89 -7.18 -19.99
C THR A 135 1.96 -8.70 -19.76
N TRP A 136 0.96 -9.26 -19.08
CA TRP A 136 0.86 -10.71 -18.91
C TRP A 136 0.80 -11.46 -20.25
N SER A 137 0.20 -10.83 -21.28
CA SER A 137 0.17 -11.38 -22.63
C SER A 137 1.57 -11.48 -23.26
N ASP A 138 2.44 -10.52 -22.98
CA ASP A 138 3.83 -10.56 -23.44
C ASP A 138 4.60 -11.71 -22.78
N LEU A 139 4.32 -11.97 -21.51
CA LEU A 139 4.89 -13.11 -20.79
C LEU A 139 4.36 -14.44 -21.31
N ASP A 140 3.07 -14.54 -21.62
CA ASP A 140 2.47 -15.72 -22.22
C ASP A 140 3.13 -16.08 -23.56
N SER A 141 3.40 -15.09 -24.40
CA SER A 141 4.06 -15.31 -25.68
C SER A 141 5.56 -15.65 -25.55
N ALA A 142 6.22 -15.11 -24.52
CA ALA A 142 7.65 -15.37 -24.27
C ALA A 142 7.91 -16.72 -23.58
N ILE A 143 6.95 -17.23 -22.81
CA ILE A 143 7.07 -18.46 -22.01
C ILE A 143 6.08 -19.56 -22.51
N SER A 144 5.71 -19.49 -23.76
CA SER A 144 4.87 -20.52 -24.39
C SER A 144 5.64 -21.82 -24.46
N PHE A 145 5.23 -22.79 -23.67
CA PHE A 145 5.73 -24.16 -23.72
C PHE A 145 4.97 -24.97 -24.73
#